data_bd42cf7f1b026b24e00586996b6f75ad
#
_entry.id   bd42cf7f1b026b24e00586996b6f75ad
#
_cell.length_a   1.000
_cell.length_b   1.000
_cell.length_c   1.000
_cell.angle_alpha   90.00
_cell.angle_beta   90.00
_cell.angle_gamma   90.00
#
_symmetry.space_group_name_H-M   'P 1'
#
loop_
_entity.id
_entity.type
_entity.pdbx_description
1 polymer ?
#
loop_
_entity_poly.entity_id
_entity_poly.type
_entity_poly.pdbx_seq_one_letter_code
_entity_poly.pdbx_strand_id
1 'polypeptide(L)'
;MPLPLLALAIAAFGIGTTEFVIMGLLPNVARDLGVSIPAAGMLVSGYALGVTIGAPILAIVTAKMPRKKALMSLIGVFIVGNLLCAIAPGYWVLMAARIVTAFCHGAFFGIGSVVAADLVAPNRRAQAIALMFTGLTLANVLGVPLGTALGQAAGWRATFWVVTLIGLLAAGALAVCLPKHIEMRESSILREFNVLKNPQVLMVLGISVLASASLFSVFTYITPILEDVTGLAPHAVTGVLLLFGLGLTVGNTLGGKLADWRLLRSLLAFFVAIVVVLTIFAATMHAAIPAMITIFAATMHAAIPAMITIFVWGMLAFAIVPPLQMLIVNRASDAPNLASTLNQGAFNLGNATGAWFGGMAIGAGAPLFTLPWIGVLLACCAFGLTLLSASMARRDRRGGLGQAA
;
A
#
# COMPACT_ATOMS: atom_id res chain seq x y z
N MET A 1 1.99 17.74 -20.86
CA MET A 1 1.38 16.65 -20.06
C MET A 1 -0.12 16.69 -20.33
N PRO A 2 -0.79 15.60 -20.72
CA PRO A 2 -2.23 15.62 -20.96
C PRO A 2 -2.98 15.89 -19.64
N LEU A 3 -3.80 16.94 -19.61
CA LEU A 3 -4.60 17.33 -18.44
C LEU A 3 -5.43 16.18 -17.83
N PRO A 4 -6.00 15.24 -18.63
CA PRO A 4 -6.70 14.09 -18.08
C PRO A 4 -5.84 13.20 -17.15
N LEU A 5 -4.56 13.01 -17.48
CA LEU A 5 -3.65 12.19 -16.65
C LEU A 5 -3.33 12.88 -15.31
N LEU A 6 -3.24 14.22 -15.32
CA LEU A 6 -3.07 14.99 -14.09
C LEU A 6 -4.32 14.85 -13.19
N ALA A 7 -5.52 14.89 -13.76
CA ALA A 7 -6.76 14.69 -13.01
C ALA A 7 -6.81 13.31 -12.34
N LEU A 8 -6.38 12.25 -13.05
CA LEU A 8 -6.24 10.91 -12.48
C LEU A 8 -5.18 10.85 -11.36
N ALA A 9 -4.06 11.57 -11.51
CA ALA A 9 -3.00 11.63 -10.50
C ALA A 9 -3.46 12.37 -9.23
N ILE A 10 -4.25 13.44 -9.35
CA ILE A 10 -4.84 14.15 -8.20
C ILE A 10 -5.80 13.23 -7.43
N ALA A 11 -6.62 12.48 -8.13
CA ALA A 11 -7.50 11.50 -7.50
C ALA A 11 -6.70 10.37 -6.80
N ALA A 12 -5.66 9.85 -7.46
CA ALA A 12 -4.76 8.86 -6.88
C ALA A 12 -4.02 9.39 -5.64
N PHE A 13 -3.64 10.66 -5.62
CA PHE A 13 -3.06 11.34 -4.46
C PHE A 13 -4.04 11.37 -3.29
N GLY A 14 -5.30 11.75 -3.51
CA GLY A 14 -6.34 11.76 -2.47
C GLY A 14 -6.58 10.36 -1.90
N ILE A 15 -6.72 9.35 -2.77
CA ILE A 15 -6.95 7.95 -2.38
C ILE A 15 -5.76 7.41 -1.56
N GLY A 16 -4.53 7.64 -2.01
CA GLY A 16 -3.34 7.22 -1.27
C GLY A 16 -3.19 7.92 0.07
N THR A 17 -3.50 9.22 0.13
CA THR A 17 -3.45 9.97 1.39
C THR A 17 -4.42 9.40 2.41
N THR A 18 -5.67 9.15 2.06
CA THR A 18 -6.65 8.58 3.01
C THR A 18 -6.31 7.17 3.45
N GLU A 19 -5.67 6.37 2.60
CA GLU A 19 -5.25 5.01 2.94
C GLU A 19 -4.23 5.01 4.07
N PHE A 20 -3.15 5.78 3.93
CA PHE A 20 -1.97 5.68 4.77
C PHE A 20 -1.90 6.69 5.92
N VAL A 21 -2.58 7.82 5.84
CA VAL A 21 -2.48 8.88 6.86
C VAL A 21 -2.95 8.45 8.25
N ILE A 22 -3.87 7.49 8.31
CA ILE A 22 -4.39 6.95 9.59
C ILE A 22 -3.29 6.35 10.47
N MET A 23 -2.21 5.82 9.87
CA MET A 23 -1.09 5.22 10.60
C MET A 23 -0.28 6.28 11.35
N GLY A 24 -0.15 7.47 10.74
CA GLY A 24 0.46 8.64 11.38
C GLY A 24 -0.40 9.23 12.51
N LEU A 25 -1.72 9.00 12.46
CA LEU A 25 -2.69 9.55 13.40
C LEU A 25 -3.21 8.52 14.41
N LEU A 26 -2.67 7.30 14.42
CA LEU A 26 -3.21 6.19 15.20
C LEU A 26 -3.38 6.50 16.69
N PRO A 27 -2.36 7.08 17.40
CA PRO A 27 -2.51 7.44 18.79
C PRO A 27 -3.57 8.54 19.03
N ASN A 28 -3.65 9.51 18.11
CA ASN A 28 -4.63 10.61 18.21
C ASN A 28 -6.06 10.09 18.10
N VAL A 29 -6.31 9.20 17.13
CA VAL A 29 -7.61 8.55 16.92
C VAL A 29 -7.97 7.65 18.09
N ALA A 30 -7.02 6.84 18.58
CA ALA A 30 -7.24 5.95 19.73
C ALA A 30 -7.64 6.73 20.96
N ARG A 31 -6.92 7.81 21.27
CA ARG A 31 -7.18 8.67 22.43
C ARG A 31 -8.54 9.39 22.33
N ASP A 32 -8.85 9.98 21.18
CA ASP A 32 -10.07 10.76 20.98
C ASP A 32 -11.33 9.87 21.02
N LEU A 33 -11.25 8.65 20.47
CA LEU A 33 -12.36 7.70 20.42
C LEU A 33 -12.42 6.76 21.65
N GLY A 34 -11.48 6.87 22.59
CA GLY A 34 -11.44 6.05 23.80
C GLY A 34 -11.24 4.56 23.53
N VAL A 35 -10.48 4.23 22.50
CA VAL A 35 -10.20 2.83 22.10
C VAL A 35 -8.72 2.49 22.25
N SER A 36 -8.42 1.19 22.36
CA SER A 36 -7.03 0.72 22.41
C SER A 36 -6.30 0.92 21.07
N ILE A 37 -4.97 0.97 21.10
CA ILE A 37 -4.13 1.03 19.87
C ILE A 37 -4.42 -0.15 18.92
N PRO A 38 -4.58 -1.42 19.39
CA PRO A 38 -5.03 -2.51 18.53
C PRO A 38 -6.37 -2.25 17.84
N ALA A 39 -7.35 -1.74 18.58
CA ALA A 39 -8.66 -1.41 18.00
C ALA A 39 -8.54 -0.30 16.95
N ALA A 40 -7.74 0.74 17.20
CA ALA A 40 -7.46 1.76 16.20
C ALA A 40 -6.75 1.18 14.96
N GLY A 41 -5.82 0.23 15.15
CA GLY A 41 -5.16 -0.50 14.05
C GLY A 41 -6.12 -1.30 13.17
N MET A 42 -7.25 -1.79 13.72
CA MET A 42 -8.30 -2.46 12.94
C MET A 42 -8.96 -1.53 11.90
N LEU A 43 -8.87 -0.20 12.04
CA LEU A 43 -9.30 0.74 11.01
C LEU A 43 -8.48 0.61 9.72
N VAL A 44 -7.21 0.22 9.82
CA VAL A 44 -6.34 -0.09 8.68
C VAL A 44 -6.77 -1.42 8.05
N SER A 45 -6.97 -2.46 8.87
CA SER A 45 -7.44 -3.77 8.40
C SER A 45 -8.81 -3.67 7.72
N GLY A 46 -9.76 -2.93 8.30
CA GLY A 46 -11.08 -2.73 7.74
C GLY A 46 -11.06 -2.02 6.38
N TYR A 47 -10.22 -0.98 6.25
CA TYR A 47 -10.01 -0.31 4.97
C TYR A 47 -9.43 -1.27 3.93
N ALA A 48 -8.35 -1.97 4.25
CA ALA A 48 -7.66 -2.86 3.33
C ALA A 48 -8.54 -4.06 2.89
N LEU A 49 -9.33 -4.62 3.80
CA LEU A 49 -10.34 -5.62 3.45
C LEU A 49 -11.44 -5.03 2.57
N GLY A 50 -11.85 -3.78 2.84
CA GLY A 50 -12.78 -3.04 1.99
C GLY A 50 -12.26 -2.90 0.56
N VAL A 51 -10.96 -2.60 0.37
CA VAL A 51 -10.32 -2.57 -0.96
C VAL A 51 -10.33 -3.96 -1.60
N THR A 52 -9.93 -4.98 -0.86
CA THR A 52 -9.82 -6.36 -1.38
C THR A 52 -11.18 -6.89 -1.88
N ILE A 53 -12.25 -6.63 -1.14
CA ILE A 53 -13.61 -7.09 -1.45
C ILE A 53 -14.29 -6.12 -2.42
N GLY A 54 -14.14 -4.83 -2.20
CA GLY A 54 -14.81 -3.79 -2.98
C GLY A 54 -14.32 -3.68 -4.41
N ALA A 55 -13.02 -3.90 -4.64
CA ALA A 55 -12.43 -3.77 -5.98
C ALA A 55 -13.10 -4.70 -7.02
N PRO A 56 -13.23 -6.02 -6.83
CA PRO A 56 -13.90 -6.89 -7.78
C PRO A 56 -15.40 -6.58 -7.90
N ILE A 57 -16.09 -6.25 -6.80
CA ILE A 57 -17.53 -5.91 -6.81
C ILE A 57 -17.76 -4.66 -7.66
N LEU A 58 -17.03 -3.58 -7.41
CA LEU A 58 -17.21 -2.34 -8.15
C LEU A 58 -16.68 -2.44 -9.58
N ALA A 59 -15.65 -3.24 -9.85
CA ALA A 59 -15.23 -3.54 -11.22
C ALA A 59 -16.36 -4.18 -12.03
N ILE A 60 -17.11 -5.13 -11.45
CA ILE A 60 -18.27 -5.77 -12.09
C ILE A 60 -19.42 -4.78 -12.24
N VAL A 61 -19.78 -4.05 -11.18
CA VAL A 61 -20.90 -3.08 -11.19
C VAL A 61 -20.67 -1.98 -12.22
N THR A 62 -19.43 -1.50 -12.35
CA THR A 62 -19.08 -0.41 -13.25
C THR A 62 -18.69 -0.90 -14.65
N ALA A 63 -18.60 -2.20 -14.90
CA ALA A 63 -18.12 -2.77 -16.16
C ALA A 63 -18.89 -2.29 -17.41
N LYS A 64 -20.21 -2.10 -17.27
CA LYS A 64 -21.10 -1.61 -18.34
C LYS A 64 -21.26 -0.09 -18.36
N MET A 65 -20.67 0.63 -17.41
CA MET A 65 -20.76 2.08 -17.33
C MET A 65 -19.73 2.75 -18.25
N PRO A 66 -20.09 3.89 -18.92
CA PRO A 66 -19.08 4.72 -19.58
C PRO A 66 -17.95 5.08 -18.61
N ARG A 67 -16.69 4.93 -19.06
CA ARG A 67 -15.47 5.07 -18.19
C ARG A 67 -15.45 6.34 -17.35
N LYS A 68 -15.83 7.49 -17.95
CA LYS A 68 -15.93 8.76 -17.22
C LYS A 68 -16.97 8.69 -16.09
N LYS A 69 -18.16 8.14 -16.37
CA LYS A 69 -19.21 8.00 -15.35
C LYS A 69 -18.77 7.06 -14.22
N ALA A 70 -18.10 5.94 -14.55
CA ALA A 70 -17.56 5.02 -13.57
C ALA A 70 -16.55 5.71 -12.64
N LEU A 71 -15.55 6.42 -13.19
CA LEU A 71 -14.57 7.17 -12.39
C LEU A 71 -15.21 8.27 -11.54
N MET A 72 -16.20 8.98 -12.08
CA MET A 72 -16.95 10.01 -11.34
C MET A 72 -17.76 9.41 -10.19
N SER A 73 -18.40 8.25 -10.38
CA SER A 73 -19.11 7.55 -9.31
C SER A 73 -18.16 7.09 -8.20
N LEU A 74 -17.00 6.54 -8.59
CA LEU A 74 -15.98 6.07 -7.64
C LEU A 74 -15.41 7.23 -6.80
N ILE A 75 -15.09 8.37 -7.44
CA ILE A 75 -14.63 9.54 -6.68
C ILE A 75 -15.75 10.14 -5.83
N GLY A 76 -17.02 10.01 -6.23
CA GLY A 76 -18.17 10.35 -5.41
C GLY A 76 -18.24 9.51 -4.13
N VAL A 77 -18.07 8.19 -4.22
CA VAL A 77 -17.96 7.28 -3.06
C VAL A 77 -16.78 7.68 -2.16
N PHE A 78 -15.64 8.02 -2.75
CA PHE A 78 -14.46 8.52 -2.03
C PHE A 78 -14.76 9.78 -1.21
N ILE A 79 -15.41 10.77 -1.83
CA ILE A 79 -15.79 12.05 -1.17
C ILE A 79 -16.74 11.78 -0.01
N VAL A 80 -17.81 11.02 -0.25
CA VAL A 80 -18.80 10.68 0.79
C VAL A 80 -18.13 9.92 1.94
N GLY A 81 -17.31 8.93 1.63
CA GLY A 81 -16.61 8.15 2.65
C GLY A 81 -15.67 8.99 3.52
N ASN A 82 -14.88 9.90 2.92
CA ASN A 82 -14.00 10.79 3.69
C ASN A 82 -14.77 11.85 4.48
N LEU A 83 -15.88 12.36 3.93
CA LEU A 83 -16.78 13.23 4.67
C LEU A 83 -17.34 12.52 5.92
N LEU A 84 -17.79 11.27 5.77
CA LEU A 84 -18.24 10.46 6.91
C LEU A 84 -17.11 10.21 7.91
N CYS A 85 -15.87 10.00 7.46
CA CYS A 85 -14.71 9.93 8.35
C CYS A 85 -14.51 11.23 9.13
N ALA A 86 -14.62 12.39 8.45
CA ALA A 86 -14.41 13.70 9.06
C ALA A 86 -15.45 14.05 10.13
N ILE A 87 -16.70 13.58 9.98
CA ILE A 87 -17.80 13.84 10.93
C ILE A 87 -18.09 12.66 11.86
N ALA A 88 -17.29 11.57 11.82
CA ALA A 88 -17.53 10.37 12.60
C ALA A 88 -17.56 10.67 14.11
N PRO A 89 -18.69 10.41 14.81
CA PRO A 89 -18.82 10.66 16.25
C PRO A 89 -18.17 9.57 17.10
N GLY A 90 -17.87 8.38 16.52
CA GLY A 90 -17.32 7.25 17.25
C GLY A 90 -16.68 6.22 16.35
N TYR A 91 -16.05 5.25 16.98
CA TYR A 91 -15.22 4.22 16.34
C TYR A 91 -15.94 3.44 15.22
N TRP A 92 -17.14 2.93 15.49
CA TRP A 92 -17.87 2.10 14.53
C TRP A 92 -18.35 2.86 13.30
N VAL A 93 -18.71 4.15 13.47
CA VAL A 93 -19.05 5.01 12.33
C VAL A 93 -17.79 5.28 11.50
N LEU A 94 -16.67 5.56 12.14
CA LEU A 94 -15.39 5.72 11.45
C LEU A 94 -14.99 4.44 10.70
N MET A 95 -15.15 3.27 11.31
CA MET A 95 -14.87 1.97 10.67
C MET A 95 -15.73 1.79 9.41
N ALA A 96 -17.04 2.00 9.52
CA ALA A 96 -17.96 1.90 8.39
C ALA A 96 -17.61 2.90 7.27
N ALA A 97 -17.31 4.15 7.64
CA ALA A 97 -16.89 5.19 6.70
C ALA A 97 -15.60 4.81 5.95
N ARG A 98 -14.62 4.23 6.65
CA ARG A 98 -13.37 3.75 6.04
C ARG A 98 -13.61 2.60 5.07
N ILE A 99 -14.49 1.65 5.41
CA ILE A 99 -14.87 0.54 4.50
C ILE A 99 -15.54 1.09 3.24
N VAL A 100 -16.49 2.03 3.39
CA VAL A 100 -17.15 2.70 2.25
C VAL A 100 -16.12 3.41 1.37
N THR A 101 -15.19 4.15 1.97
CA THR A 101 -14.11 4.84 1.23
C THR A 101 -13.23 3.85 0.48
N ALA A 102 -12.93 2.72 1.10
CA ALA A 102 -12.05 1.69 0.54
C ALA A 102 -12.60 1.03 -0.73
N PHE A 103 -13.92 0.91 -0.85
CA PHE A 103 -14.55 0.25 -1.99
C PHE A 103 -14.17 0.89 -3.33
N CYS A 104 -14.04 2.21 -3.38
CA CYS A 104 -13.68 2.91 -4.61
C CYS A 104 -12.22 2.69 -5.03
N HIS A 105 -11.32 2.41 -4.07
CA HIS A 105 -9.87 2.42 -4.26
C HIS A 105 -9.42 1.48 -5.39
N GLY A 106 -9.62 0.17 -5.24
CA GLY A 106 -9.11 -0.81 -6.21
C GLY A 106 -9.75 -0.66 -7.58
N ALA A 107 -11.06 -0.38 -7.64
CA ALA A 107 -11.78 -0.15 -8.90
C ALA A 107 -11.30 1.13 -9.59
N PHE A 108 -11.02 2.20 -8.82
CA PHE A 108 -10.50 3.46 -9.38
C PHE A 108 -9.14 3.24 -10.05
N PHE A 109 -8.20 2.56 -9.37
CA PHE A 109 -6.89 2.28 -9.96
C PHE A 109 -6.97 1.35 -11.16
N GLY A 110 -7.85 0.34 -11.12
CA GLY A 110 -8.06 -0.57 -12.25
C GLY A 110 -8.58 0.17 -13.48
N ILE A 111 -9.73 0.87 -13.37
CA ILE A 111 -10.36 1.60 -14.47
C ILE A 111 -9.49 2.80 -14.90
N GLY A 112 -8.92 3.52 -13.95
CA GLY A 112 -8.06 4.67 -14.21
C GLY A 112 -6.81 4.31 -14.99
N SER A 113 -6.20 3.14 -14.73
CA SER A 113 -5.05 2.65 -15.49
C SER A 113 -5.40 2.37 -16.95
N VAL A 114 -6.55 1.75 -17.20
CA VAL A 114 -7.04 1.53 -18.56
C VAL A 114 -7.31 2.85 -19.27
N VAL A 115 -8.01 3.78 -18.60
CA VAL A 115 -8.28 5.12 -19.14
C VAL A 115 -6.98 5.87 -19.43
N ALA A 116 -6.01 5.84 -18.50
CA ALA A 116 -4.71 6.48 -18.70
C ALA A 116 -3.98 5.92 -19.94
N ALA A 117 -4.03 4.59 -20.14
CA ALA A 117 -3.43 3.93 -21.29
C ALA A 117 -4.13 4.28 -22.61
N ASP A 118 -5.45 4.41 -22.60
CA ASP A 118 -6.25 4.69 -23.80
C ASP A 118 -6.20 6.17 -24.23
N LEU A 119 -5.78 7.07 -23.33
CA LEU A 119 -5.61 8.51 -23.63
C LEU A 119 -4.32 8.86 -24.35
N VAL A 120 -3.42 7.90 -24.60
CA VAL A 120 -2.11 8.11 -25.20
C VAL A 120 -1.80 7.08 -26.28
N ALA A 121 -0.82 7.39 -27.14
CA ALA A 121 -0.34 6.45 -28.15
C ALA A 121 0.22 5.15 -27.51
N PRO A 122 0.16 3.99 -28.20
CA PRO A 122 0.54 2.68 -27.66
C PRO A 122 1.94 2.63 -27.04
N ASN A 123 2.90 3.36 -27.58
CA ASN A 123 4.28 3.43 -27.10
C ASN A 123 4.45 4.28 -25.83
N ARG A 124 3.38 4.96 -25.34
CA ARG A 124 3.40 5.80 -24.13
C ARG A 124 2.46 5.29 -23.02
N ARG A 125 1.80 4.15 -23.21
CA ARG A 125 0.80 3.61 -22.27
C ARG A 125 1.38 3.38 -20.88
N ALA A 126 2.55 2.75 -20.78
CA ALA A 126 3.22 2.50 -19.50
C ALA A 126 3.56 3.81 -18.79
N GLN A 127 4.01 4.83 -19.52
CA GLN A 127 4.30 6.16 -18.97
C GLN A 127 3.04 6.85 -18.45
N ALA A 128 1.89 6.72 -19.11
CA ALA A 128 0.64 7.32 -18.68
C ALA A 128 0.11 6.67 -17.41
N ILE A 129 0.20 5.34 -17.30
CA ILE A 129 -0.14 4.59 -16.09
C ILE A 129 0.79 5.01 -14.93
N ALA A 130 2.10 5.04 -15.16
CA ALA A 130 3.08 5.47 -14.17
C ALA A 130 2.79 6.89 -13.66
N LEU A 131 2.37 7.79 -14.55
CA LEU A 131 2.01 9.16 -14.20
C LEU A 131 0.80 9.23 -13.28
N MET A 132 -0.23 8.41 -13.51
CA MET A 132 -1.36 8.30 -12.58
C MET A 132 -0.89 7.81 -11.20
N PHE A 133 -0.04 6.76 -11.17
CA PHE A 133 0.51 6.23 -9.90
C PHE A 133 1.49 7.16 -9.21
N THR A 134 2.03 8.19 -9.89
CA THR A 134 2.81 9.25 -9.24
C THR A 134 1.98 9.96 -8.16
N GLY A 135 0.65 10.07 -8.33
CA GLY A 135 -0.25 10.58 -7.29
C GLY A 135 -0.16 9.76 -6.00
N LEU A 136 -0.18 8.42 -6.09
CA LEU A 136 -0.03 7.53 -4.93
C LEU A 136 1.36 7.69 -4.26
N THR A 137 2.41 7.83 -5.07
CA THR A 137 3.76 8.06 -4.55
C THR A 137 3.85 9.40 -3.81
N LEU A 138 3.30 10.47 -4.39
CA LEU A 138 3.23 11.79 -3.75
C LEU A 138 2.37 11.78 -2.48
N ALA A 139 1.33 10.95 -2.42
CA ALA A 139 0.54 10.76 -1.20
C ALA A 139 1.41 10.26 -0.05
N ASN A 140 2.30 9.30 -0.30
CA ASN A 140 3.21 8.79 0.72
C ASN A 140 4.28 9.82 1.13
N VAL A 141 4.80 10.61 0.17
CA VAL A 141 5.87 11.59 0.44
C VAL A 141 5.34 12.87 1.08
N LEU A 142 4.18 13.35 0.65
CA LEU A 142 3.61 14.64 1.08
C LEU A 142 2.28 14.47 1.82
N GLY A 143 1.35 13.67 1.30
CA GLY A 143 0.01 13.53 1.82
C GLY A 143 -0.01 12.97 3.24
N VAL A 144 0.75 11.91 3.50
CA VAL A 144 0.82 11.26 4.81
C VAL A 144 1.51 12.17 5.85
N PRO A 145 2.72 12.70 5.61
CA PRO A 145 3.36 13.58 6.59
C PRO A 145 2.56 14.85 6.87
N LEU A 146 2.11 15.55 5.82
CA LEU A 146 1.34 16.79 5.98
C LEU A 146 -0.02 16.54 6.63
N GLY A 147 -0.70 15.44 6.27
CA GLY A 147 -1.95 15.04 6.89
C GLY A 147 -1.77 14.64 8.36
N THR A 148 -0.65 13.99 8.71
CA THR A 148 -0.29 13.69 10.09
C THR A 148 -0.03 14.96 10.89
N ALA A 149 0.79 15.88 10.37
CA ALA A 149 1.05 17.17 11.01
C ALA A 149 -0.24 17.98 11.23
N LEU A 150 -1.10 18.05 10.22
CA LEU A 150 -2.41 18.71 10.34
C LEU A 150 -3.27 18.06 11.42
N GLY A 151 -3.35 16.73 11.42
CA GLY A 151 -4.15 16.00 12.39
C GLY A 151 -3.63 16.10 13.82
N GLN A 152 -2.31 16.24 14.00
CA GLN A 152 -1.70 16.52 15.30
C GLN A 152 -2.00 17.95 15.77
N ALA A 153 -1.99 18.94 14.87
CA ALA A 153 -2.20 20.35 15.21
C ALA A 153 -3.68 20.72 15.39
N ALA A 154 -4.57 20.21 14.52
CA ALA A 154 -5.98 20.62 14.44
C ALA A 154 -6.98 19.48 14.71
N GLY A 155 -6.49 18.33 15.18
CA GLY A 155 -7.28 17.12 15.37
C GLY A 155 -7.39 16.26 14.09
N TRP A 156 -7.43 14.94 14.27
CA TRP A 156 -7.40 13.97 13.18
C TRP A 156 -8.54 14.12 12.15
N ARG A 157 -9.69 14.65 12.58
CA ARG A 157 -10.84 14.93 11.70
C ARG A 157 -10.52 16.00 10.66
N ALA A 158 -9.67 16.98 10.99
CA ALA A 158 -9.24 18.02 10.05
C ALA A 158 -8.54 17.44 8.83
N THR A 159 -7.77 16.37 9.00
CA THR A 159 -7.12 15.65 7.90
C THR A 159 -8.15 15.09 6.91
N PHE A 160 -9.23 14.46 7.39
CA PHE A 160 -10.28 13.92 6.52
C PHE A 160 -11.10 15.00 5.83
N TRP A 161 -11.28 16.18 6.45
CA TRP A 161 -11.86 17.36 5.79
C TRP A 161 -10.99 17.81 4.59
N VAL A 162 -9.67 17.90 4.77
CA VAL A 162 -8.75 18.25 3.67
C VAL A 162 -8.74 17.18 2.58
N VAL A 163 -8.77 15.90 2.95
CA VAL A 163 -8.86 14.80 1.97
C VAL A 163 -10.19 14.85 1.21
N THR A 164 -11.30 15.21 1.87
CA THR A 164 -12.60 15.44 1.21
C THR A 164 -12.50 16.57 0.18
N LEU A 165 -11.84 17.66 0.53
CA LEU A 165 -11.61 18.79 -0.38
C LEU A 165 -10.73 18.36 -1.58
N ILE A 166 -9.68 17.58 -1.36
CA ILE A 166 -8.87 17.01 -2.44
C ILE A 166 -9.75 16.13 -3.35
N GLY A 167 -10.66 15.35 -2.78
CA GLY A 167 -11.65 14.56 -3.53
C GLY A 167 -12.55 15.42 -4.42
N LEU A 168 -13.05 16.54 -3.90
CA LEU A 168 -13.85 17.50 -4.68
C LEU A 168 -13.06 18.13 -5.81
N LEU A 169 -11.80 18.51 -5.56
CA LEU A 169 -10.89 19.02 -6.60
C LEU A 169 -10.62 17.96 -7.68
N ALA A 170 -10.40 16.70 -7.26
CA ALA A 170 -10.24 15.58 -8.18
C ALA A 170 -11.47 15.34 -9.03
N ALA A 171 -12.67 15.38 -8.43
CA ALA A 171 -13.96 15.27 -9.15
C ALA A 171 -14.12 16.37 -10.18
N GLY A 172 -13.86 17.64 -9.81
CA GLY A 172 -13.87 18.77 -10.73
C GLY A 172 -12.89 18.61 -11.88
N ALA A 173 -11.65 18.22 -11.57
CA ALA A 173 -10.62 17.95 -12.58
C ALA A 173 -11.03 16.82 -13.53
N LEU A 174 -11.54 15.69 -13.02
CA LEU A 174 -12.06 14.58 -13.84
C LEU A 174 -13.25 15.01 -14.71
N ALA A 175 -14.19 15.79 -14.16
CA ALA A 175 -15.35 16.27 -14.89
C ALA A 175 -14.97 17.16 -16.08
N VAL A 176 -13.98 18.04 -15.91
CA VAL A 176 -13.54 18.98 -16.94
C VAL A 176 -12.56 18.32 -17.92
N CYS A 177 -11.56 17.60 -17.41
CA CYS A 177 -10.43 17.16 -18.22
C CYS A 177 -10.66 15.83 -18.93
N LEU A 178 -11.50 14.91 -18.39
CA LEU A 178 -11.73 13.63 -19.08
C LEU A 178 -12.67 13.77 -20.28
N PRO A 179 -12.34 13.13 -21.41
CA PRO A 179 -13.25 13.06 -22.58
C PRO A 179 -14.58 12.41 -22.20
N LYS A 180 -15.67 12.87 -22.86
CA LYS A 180 -17.02 12.29 -22.64
C LYS A 180 -17.13 10.85 -23.14
N HIS A 181 -16.43 10.55 -24.25
CA HIS A 181 -16.44 9.24 -24.89
C HIS A 181 -15.02 8.64 -24.81
N ILE A 182 -14.90 7.53 -24.09
CA ILE A 182 -13.70 6.68 -24.05
C ILE A 182 -14.17 5.29 -24.48
N GLU A 183 -13.53 4.72 -25.52
CA GLU A 183 -13.89 3.43 -26.06
C GLU A 183 -13.87 2.35 -24.98
N MET A 184 -14.94 1.55 -24.93
CA MET A 184 -15.02 0.40 -24.03
C MET A 184 -14.64 -0.84 -24.83
N ARG A 185 -13.59 -1.54 -24.40
CA ARG A 185 -13.33 -2.90 -24.87
C ARG A 185 -14.16 -3.86 -24.07
N GLU A 186 -14.99 -4.64 -24.72
CA GLU A 186 -15.69 -5.75 -24.09
C GLU A 186 -14.67 -6.81 -23.67
N SER A 187 -14.51 -7.00 -22.38
CA SER A 187 -13.78 -8.13 -21.82
C SER A 187 -14.73 -9.00 -21.00
N SER A 188 -14.66 -10.29 -21.18
CA SER A 188 -15.43 -11.23 -20.38
C SER A 188 -14.70 -11.51 -19.07
N ILE A 189 -14.90 -10.63 -18.09
CA ILE A 189 -14.28 -10.69 -16.75
C ILE A 189 -14.41 -12.12 -16.16
N LEU A 190 -15.55 -12.77 -16.31
CA LEU A 190 -15.78 -14.12 -15.78
C LEU A 190 -14.85 -15.20 -16.38
N ARG A 191 -14.46 -15.06 -17.67
CA ARG A 191 -13.50 -15.99 -18.30
C ARG A 191 -12.08 -15.76 -17.78
N GLU A 192 -11.75 -14.52 -17.48
CA GLU A 192 -10.43 -14.17 -16.97
C GLU A 192 -10.18 -14.76 -15.56
N PHE A 193 -11.21 -15.02 -14.73
CA PHE A 193 -11.07 -15.68 -13.42
C PHE A 193 -10.50 -17.11 -13.48
N ASN A 194 -10.47 -17.75 -14.67
CA ASN A 194 -9.78 -19.03 -14.82
C ASN A 194 -8.28 -18.94 -14.49
N VAL A 195 -7.68 -17.75 -14.51
CA VAL A 195 -6.28 -17.53 -14.11
C VAL A 195 -6.02 -17.96 -12.66
N LEU A 196 -7.03 -17.94 -11.78
CA LEU A 196 -6.94 -18.42 -10.41
C LEU A 196 -6.80 -19.96 -10.30
N LYS A 197 -7.01 -20.70 -11.38
CA LYS A 197 -6.72 -22.16 -11.41
C LYS A 197 -5.23 -22.44 -11.60
N ASN A 198 -4.44 -21.45 -11.98
CA ASN A 198 -3.00 -21.62 -12.17
C ASN A 198 -2.27 -21.56 -10.81
N PRO A 199 -1.63 -22.65 -10.36
CA PRO A 199 -0.93 -22.69 -9.06
C PRO A 199 0.19 -21.65 -8.96
N GLN A 200 0.87 -21.34 -10.07
CA GLN A 200 1.93 -20.34 -10.09
C GLN A 200 1.38 -18.93 -9.81
N VAL A 201 0.17 -18.62 -10.31
CA VAL A 201 -0.52 -17.35 -10.05
C VAL A 201 -0.88 -17.27 -8.55
N LEU A 202 -1.48 -18.33 -7.98
CA LEU A 202 -1.83 -18.37 -6.56
C LEU A 202 -0.61 -18.21 -5.67
N MET A 203 0.53 -18.83 -6.04
CA MET A 203 1.78 -18.65 -5.29
C MET A 203 2.26 -17.20 -5.31
N VAL A 204 2.22 -16.52 -6.46
CA VAL A 204 2.63 -15.11 -6.55
C VAL A 204 1.70 -14.23 -5.73
N LEU A 205 0.37 -14.46 -5.78
CA LEU A 205 -0.58 -13.77 -4.92
C LEU A 205 -0.28 -13.99 -3.43
N GLY A 206 0.03 -15.24 -3.04
CA GLY A 206 0.44 -15.56 -1.67
C GLY A 206 1.74 -14.86 -1.25
N ILE A 207 2.73 -14.76 -2.14
CA ILE A 207 3.96 -13.99 -1.89
C ILE A 207 3.62 -12.52 -1.67
N SER A 208 2.74 -11.93 -2.48
CA SER A 208 2.31 -10.54 -2.36
C SER A 208 1.58 -10.28 -1.04
N VAL A 209 0.71 -11.20 -0.59
CA VAL A 209 0.05 -11.15 0.73
C VAL A 209 1.09 -11.13 1.84
N LEU A 210 2.02 -12.10 1.85
CA LEU A 210 3.02 -12.22 2.91
C LEU A 210 3.99 -11.02 2.93
N ALA A 211 4.41 -10.55 1.77
CA ALA A 211 5.27 -9.39 1.63
C ALA A 211 4.63 -8.12 2.20
N SER A 212 3.37 -7.89 1.86
CA SER A 212 2.61 -6.75 2.36
C SER A 212 2.26 -6.90 3.85
N ALA A 213 1.93 -8.11 4.30
CA ALA A 213 1.68 -8.37 5.71
C ALA A 213 2.93 -8.14 6.56
N SER A 214 4.13 -8.49 6.06
CA SER A 214 5.41 -8.18 6.71
C SER A 214 5.59 -6.67 6.93
N LEU A 215 5.27 -5.85 5.93
CA LEU A 215 5.34 -4.40 6.05
C LEU A 215 4.31 -3.86 7.04
N PHE A 216 3.04 -4.25 6.89
CA PHE A 216 1.93 -3.64 7.63
C PHE A 216 1.78 -4.14 9.08
N SER A 217 2.39 -5.27 9.44
CA SER A 217 2.49 -5.70 10.84
C SER A 217 3.29 -4.70 11.71
N VAL A 218 4.20 -3.94 11.08
CA VAL A 218 5.01 -2.92 11.74
C VAL A 218 4.52 -1.51 11.42
N PHE A 219 4.33 -1.21 10.12
CA PHE A 219 4.02 0.14 9.65
C PHE A 219 2.67 0.66 10.18
N THR A 220 1.69 -0.21 10.39
CA THR A 220 0.41 0.17 11.00
C THR A 220 0.59 0.80 12.37
N TYR A 221 1.57 0.32 13.13
CA TYR A 221 1.86 0.76 14.50
C TYR A 221 3.14 1.60 14.60
N ILE A 222 3.61 2.14 13.46
CA ILE A 222 4.89 2.87 13.42
C ILE A 222 4.88 4.09 14.35
N THR A 223 3.78 4.83 14.42
CA THR A 223 3.66 6.01 15.28
C THR A 223 3.77 5.65 16.77
N PRO A 224 2.96 4.71 17.32
CA PRO A 224 3.18 4.25 18.70
C PRO A 224 4.58 3.69 18.95
N ILE A 225 5.17 2.98 17.99
CA ILE A 225 6.55 2.48 18.12
C ILE A 225 7.53 3.64 18.28
N LEU A 226 7.40 4.67 17.45
CA LEU A 226 8.31 5.83 17.48
C LEU A 226 8.09 6.70 18.72
N GLU A 227 6.86 6.88 19.19
CA GLU A 227 6.54 7.67 20.37
C GLU A 227 6.86 6.92 21.67
N ASP A 228 6.36 5.68 21.86
CA ASP A 228 6.40 4.97 23.13
C ASP A 228 7.69 4.14 23.32
N VAL A 229 8.31 3.63 22.24
CA VAL A 229 9.53 2.81 22.32
C VAL A 229 10.77 3.63 22.01
N THR A 230 10.74 4.44 20.95
CA THR A 230 11.90 5.26 20.56
C THR A 230 11.95 6.60 21.32
N GLY A 231 10.82 7.03 21.92
CA GLY A 231 10.73 8.27 22.68
C GLY A 231 10.77 9.54 21.82
N LEU A 232 10.38 9.43 20.53
CA LEU A 232 10.32 10.58 19.64
C LEU A 232 9.11 11.46 19.94
N ALA A 233 9.32 12.77 19.92
CA ALA A 233 8.23 13.72 20.02
C ALA A 233 7.28 13.59 18.80
N PRO A 234 5.96 13.79 18.95
CA PRO A 234 4.98 13.62 17.86
C PRO A 234 5.32 14.39 16.59
N HIS A 235 5.85 15.61 16.70
CA HIS A 235 6.27 16.40 15.53
C HIS A 235 7.44 15.77 14.77
N ALA A 236 8.34 15.03 15.44
CA ALA A 236 9.45 14.33 14.80
C ALA A 236 8.98 13.12 13.99
N VAL A 237 7.87 12.47 14.39
CA VAL A 237 7.25 11.35 13.68
C VAL A 237 6.89 11.76 12.24
N THR A 238 6.38 12.98 12.04
CA THR A 238 6.10 13.52 10.70
C THR A 238 7.33 13.49 9.79
N GLY A 239 8.50 13.89 10.31
CA GLY A 239 9.78 13.84 9.58
C GLY A 239 10.21 12.42 9.23
N VAL A 240 9.99 11.47 10.15
CA VAL A 240 10.29 10.03 9.94
C VAL A 240 9.37 9.45 8.85
N LEU A 241 8.08 9.80 8.86
CA LEU A 241 7.14 9.38 7.82
C LEU A 241 7.49 9.96 6.45
N LEU A 242 8.00 11.19 6.40
CA LEU A 242 8.52 11.78 5.17
C LEU A 242 9.71 10.99 4.62
N LEU A 243 10.68 10.66 5.47
CA LEU A 243 11.83 9.82 5.09
C LEU A 243 11.41 8.44 4.61
N PHE A 244 10.46 7.82 5.28
CA PHE A 244 9.87 6.55 4.86
C PHE A 244 9.24 6.68 3.47
N GLY A 245 8.42 7.71 3.23
CA GLY A 245 7.81 7.99 1.93
C GLY A 245 8.83 8.22 0.80
N LEU A 246 9.93 8.95 1.09
CA LEU A 246 11.06 9.10 0.16
C LEU A 246 11.71 7.74 -0.12
N GLY A 247 11.89 6.90 0.90
CA GLY A 247 12.36 5.52 0.77
C GLY A 247 11.47 4.72 -0.19
N LEU A 248 10.13 4.75 0.00
CA LEU A 248 9.18 4.08 -0.89
C LEU A 248 9.38 4.48 -2.36
N THR A 249 9.59 5.78 -2.61
CA THR A 249 9.78 6.33 -3.97
C THR A 249 11.06 5.81 -4.62
N VAL A 250 12.17 5.86 -3.88
CA VAL A 250 13.46 5.34 -4.34
C VAL A 250 13.36 3.83 -4.57
N GLY A 251 12.72 3.12 -3.64
CA GLY A 251 12.52 1.67 -3.70
C GLY A 251 11.73 1.22 -4.92
N ASN A 252 10.62 1.87 -5.20
CA ASN A 252 9.79 1.56 -6.37
C ASN A 252 10.59 1.69 -7.68
N THR A 253 11.39 2.76 -7.79
CA THR A 253 12.25 2.99 -8.97
C THR A 253 13.37 1.96 -9.08
N LEU A 254 14.05 1.66 -7.97
CA LEU A 254 15.12 0.67 -7.91
C LEU A 254 14.60 -0.73 -8.19
N GLY A 255 13.46 -1.09 -7.59
CA GLY A 255 12.78 -2.36 -7.77
C GLY A 255 12.41 -2.62 -9.22
N GLY A 256 11.87 -1.61 -9.92
CA GLY A 256 11.58 -1.69 -11.36
C GLY A 256 12.83 -1.99 -12.18
N LYS A 257 13.90 -1.21 -12.02
CA LYS A 257 15.17 -1.39 -12.76
C LYS A 257 15.81 -2.76 -12.51
N LEU A 258 15.81 -3.22 -11.26
CA LEU A 258 16.40 -4.51 -10.90
C LEU A 258 15.52 -5.69 -11.33
N ALA A 259 14.20 -5.52 -11.40
CA ALA A 259 13.27 -6.50 -11.96
C ALA A 259 13.54 -6.73 -13.45
N ASP A 260 13.76 -5.66 -14.21
CA ASP A 260 14.09 -5.74 -15.64
C ASP A 260 15.42 -6.49 -15.87
N TRP A 261 16.39 -6.34 -14.96
CA TRP A 261 17.69 -7.02 -15.10
C TRP A 261 17.63 -8.49 -14.68
N ARG A 262 17.13 -8.80 -13.47
CA ARG A 262 17.09 -10.19 -12.94
C ARG A 262 15.94 -10.37 -11.94
N LEU A 263 14.71 -10.44 -12.46
CA LEU A 263 13.44 -10.45 -11.70
C LEU A 263 13.49 -11.28 -10.41
N LEU A 264 13.74 -12.59 -10.53
CA LEU A 264 13.65 -13.50 -9.39
C LEU A 264 14.80 -13.32 -8.38
N ARG A 265 16.02 -13.05 -8.88
CA ARG A 265 17.18 -12.82 -8.00
C ARG A 265 17.01 -11.52 -7.22
N SER A 266 16.49 -10.47 -7.86
CA SER A 266 16.22 -9.20 -7.21
C SER A 266 15.17 -9.35 -6.13
N LEU A 267 14.07 -10.07 -6.41
CA LEU A 267 13.02 -10.34 -5.44
C LEU A 267 13.54 -11.08 -4.19
N LEU A 268 14.34 -12.14 -4.39
CA LEU A 268 14.96 -12.88 -3.29
C LEU A 268 15.92 -12.01 -2.48
N ALA A 269 16.75 -11.20 -3.16
CA ALA A 269 17.68 -10.28 -2.49
C ALA A 269 16.92 -9.23 -1.65
N PHE A 270 15.81 -8.72 -2.14
CA PHE A 270 14.97 -7.77 -1.39
C PHE A 270 14.39 -8.42 -0.14
N PHE A 271 13.89 -9.67 -0.19
CA PHE A 271 13.40 -10.33 1.01
C PHE A 271 14.49 -10.55 2.05
N VAL A 272 15.70 -10.97 1.63
CA VAL A 272 16.85 -11.09 2.55
C VAL A 272 17.17 -9.73 3.18
N ALA A 273 17.22 -8.67 2.38
CA ALA A 273 17.51 -7.32 2.86
C ALA A 273 16.40 -6.82 3.83
N ILE A 274 15.11 -7.10 3.58
CA ILE A 274 14.00 -6.78 4.49
C ILE A 274 14.18 -7.51 5.83
N VAL A 275 14.49 -8.80 5.80
CA VAL A 275 14.75 -9.59 7.03
C VAL A 275 15.89 -8.96 7.83
N VAL A 276 17.01 -8.63 7.17
CA VAL A 276 18.16 -7.99 7.84
C VAL A 276 17.78 -6.64 8.44
N VAL A 277 17.12 -5.77 7.68
CA VAL A 277 16.75 -4.42 8.16
C VAL A 277 15.75 -4.48 9.30
N LEU A 278 14.73 -5.34 9.23
CA LEU A 278 13.76 -5.52 10.33
C LEU A 278 14.41 -6.11 11.58
N THR A 279 15.38 -7.01 11.42
CA THR A 279 16.17 -7.56 12.53
C THR A 279 17.02 -6.47 13.18
N ILE A 280 17.68 -5.63 12.39
CA ILE A 280 18.44 -4.48 12.89
C ILE A 280 17.49 -3.51 13.61
N PHE A 281 16.33 -3.22 13.04
CA PHE A 281 15.32 -2.36 13.63
C PHE A 281 14.85 -2.91 15.00
N ALA A 282 14.53 -4.22 15.08
CA ALA A 282 14.16 -4.88 16.32
C ALA A 282 15.28 -4.81 17.38
N ALA A 283 16.51 -5.07 16.99
CA ALA A 283 17.67 -5.06 17.90
C ALA A 283 18.01 -3.64 18.39
N THR A 284 17.93 -2.64 17.53
CA THR A 284 18.29 -1.25 17.87
C THR A 284 17.22 -0.56 18.71
N MET A 285 15.96 -0.97 18.60
CA MET A 285 14.87 -0.42 19.45
C MET A 285 15.10 -0.72 20.92
N HIS A 286 15.66 -1.88 21.27
CA HIS A 286 16.01 -2.25 22.66
C HIS A 286 17.31 -1.63 23.16
N ALA A 287 18.29 -1.50 22.29
CA ALA A 287 19.59 -0.93 22.64
C ALA A 287 19.54 0.61 22.83
N ALA A 288 18.49 1.25 22.33
CA ALA A 288 18.35 2.70 22.40
C ALA A 288 18.11 3.21 23.85
N ILE A 289 17.44 2.44 24.71
CA ILE A 289 17.09 2.93 26.06
C ILE A 289 18.30 2.99 27.02
N PRO A 290 19.16 1.98 27.20
CA PRO A 290 20.33 2.09 28.06
C PRO A 290 21.53 2.80 27.42
N ALA A 291 21.78 2.59 26.12
CA ALA A 291 22.89 3.22 25.41
C ALA A 291 22.60 4.68 25.03
N MET A 292 21.34 5.06 24.79
CA MET A 292 20.95 6.45 24.54
C MET A 292 21.15 7.36 25.76
N ILE A 293 20.90 6.88 26.99
CA ILE A 293 21.13 7.70 28.18
C ILE A 293 22.62 8.00 28.38
N THR A 294 23.51 7.08 28.00
CA THR A 294 24.96 7.26 28.07
C THR A 294 25.58 7.94 26.87
N ILE A 295 25.03 7.75 25.66
CA ILE A 295 25.54 8.31 24.40
C ILE A 295 24.85 9.63 24.04
N PHE A 296 23.58 9.85 24.46
CA PHE A 296 22.86 11.11 24.25
C PHE A 296 23.47 12.29 25.02
N ALA A 297 24.17 12.00 26.12
CA ALA A 297 24.98 13.00 26.82
C ALA A 297 26.27 13.40 26.05
N ALA A 298 26.69 12.61 25.04
CA ALA A 298 27.93 12.81 24.32
C ALA A 298 27.78 13.17 22.83
N THR A 299 26.67 12.79 22.16
CA THR A 299 26.51 13.07 20.71
C THR A 299 25.04 13.11 20.26
N MET A 300 24.66 14.14 19.51
CA MET A 300 23.35 14.28 18.80
C MET A 300 23.09 13.21 17.70
N HIS A 301 23.69 12.02 17.78
CA HIS A 301 23.76 11.08 16.66
C HIS A 301 22.83 9.86 16.74
N ALA A 302 22.06 9.64 17.80
CA ALA A 302 21.26 8.43 17.98
C ALA A 302 19.96 8.40 17.13
N ALA A 303 19.43 9.55 16.72
CA ALA A 303 18.28 9.60 15.81
C ALA A 303 18.64 9.20 14.38
N ILE A 304 19.88 9.44 13.94
CA ILE A 304 20.34 9.18 12.57
C ILE A 304 20.28 7.72 12.16
N PRO A 305 20.75 6.74 12.97
CA PRO A 305 20.64 5.32 12.62
C PRO A 305 19.19 4.84 12.45
N ALA A 306 18.28 5.25 13.33
CA ALA A 306 16.85 4.93 13.25
C ALA A 306 16.23 5.52 11.98
N MET A 307 16.55 6.78 11.66
CA MET A 307 16.07 7.45 10.45
C MET A 307 16.59 6.76 9.18
N ILE A 308 17.87 6.38 9.14
CA ILE A 308 18.46 5.63 8.02
C ILE A 308 17.78 4.27 7.89
N THR A 309 17.57 3.55 8.99
CA THR A 309 16.93 2.23 8.99
C THR A 309 15.51 2.31 8.47
N ILE A 310 14.74 3.32 8.86
CA ILE A 310 13.36 3.54 8.40
C ILE A 310 13.32 3.93 6.91
N PHE A 311 14.25 4.78 6.46
CA PHE A 311 14.39 5.10 5.04
C PHE A 311 14.71 3.86 4.22
N VAL A 312 15.70 3.06 4.63
CA VAL A 312 16.11 1.83 3.94
C VAL A 312 14.99 0.79 4.00
N TRP A 313 14.28 0.67 5.12
CA TRP A 313 13.13 -0.21 5.21
C TRP A 313 12.00 0.20 4.26
N GLY A 314 11.63 1.47 4.19
CA GLY A 314 10.68 1.99 3.20
C GLY A 314 11.14 1.70 1.77
N MET A 315 12.42 1.92 1.47
CA MET A 315 12.99 1.62 0.16
C MET A 315 12.84 0.13 -0.21
N LEU A 316 13.20 -0.77 0.68
CA LEU A 316 13.10 -2.22 0.44
C LEU A 316 11.67 -2.70 0.36
N ALA A 317 10.77 -2.16 1.21
CA ALA A 317 9.37 -2.53 1.24
C ALA A 317 8.65 -2.26 -0.10
N PHE A 318 8.99 -1.18 -0.80
CA PHE A 318 8.42 -0.89 -2.11
C PHE A 318 9.28 -1.37 -3.28
N ALA A 319 10.54 -1.72 -3.07
CA ALA A 319 11.36 -2.34 -4.11
C ALA A 319 10.85 -3.74 -4.53
N ILE A 320 10.07 -4.41 -3.69
CA ILE A 320 9.45 -5.72 -4.02
C ILE A 320 8.19 -5.59 -4.90
N VAL A 321 7.53 -4.42 -4.93
CA VAL A 321 6.23 -4.25 -5.61
C VAL A 321 6.36 -4.44 -7.13
N PRO A 322 7.26 -3.73 -7.87
CA PRO A 322 7.40 -3.91 -9.30
C PRO A 322 7.79 -5.35 -9.71
N PRO A 323 8.76 -6.03 -9.04
CA PRO A 323 9.06 -7.43 -9.34
C PRO A 323 7.86 -8.37 -9.15
N LEU A 324 7.07 -8.21 -8.10
CA LEU A 324 5.87 -9.03 -7.87
C LEU A 324 4.80 -8.75 -8.92
N GLN A 325 4.61 -7.49 -9.28
CA GLN A 325 3.68 -7.10 -10.33
C GLN A 325 4.09 -7.66 -11.70
N MET A 326 5.38 -7.62 -12.02
CA MET A 326 5.91 -8.21 -13.24
C MET A 326 5.81 -9.74 -13.23
N LEU A 327 6.06 -10.37 -12.09
CA LEU A 327 6.00 -11.82 -11.93
C LEU A 327 4.57 -12.35 -12.14
N ILE A 328 3.55 -11.69 -11.58
CA ILE A 328 2.14 -12.10 -11.74
C ILE A 328 1.70 -11.97 -13.20
N VAL A 329 2.02 -10.85 -13.85
CA VAL A 329 1.68 -10.63 -15.27
C VAL A 329 2.34 -11.68 -16.18
N ASN A 330 3.61 -12.02 -15.91
CA ASN A 330 4.33 -13.06 -16.66
C ASN A 330 3.76 -14.48 -16.44
N ARG A 331 3.11 -14.75 -15.30
CA ARG A 331 2.49 -16.05 -15.00
C ARG A 331 1.04 -16.16 -15.49
N ALA A 332 0.42 -15.06 -15.76
CA ALA A 332 -0.97 -14.93 -16.18
C ALA A 332 -1.08 -14.30 -17.58
N SER A 333 -0.33 -14.83 -18.56
CA SER A 333 -0.28 -14.31 -19.93
C SER A 333 -1.66 -14.19 -20.58
N ASP A 334 -2.60 -15.08 -20.23
CA ASP A 334 -3.94 -15.14 -20.81
C ASP A 334 -4.89 -14.08 -20.23
N ALA A 335 -4.59 -13.56 -19.02
CA ALA A 335 -5.41 -12.55 -18.35
C ALA A 335 -4.55 -11.57 -17.52
N PRO A 336 -3.60 -10.84 -18.13
CA PRO A 336 -2.64 -10.01 -17.42
C PRO A 336 -3.30 -8.86 -16.65
N ASN A 337 -4.39 -8.29 -17.17
CA ASN A 337 -5.10 -7.18 -16.50
C ASN A 337 -5.80 -7.65 -15.22
N LEU A 338 -6.50 -8.77 -15.25
CA LEU A 338 -7.13 -9.32 -14.06
C LEU A 338 -6.08 -9.76 -13.04
N ALA A 339 -5.01 -10.44 -13.48
CA ALA A 339 -3.93 -10.85 -12.60
C ALA A 339 -3.27 -9.66 -11.88
N SER A 340 -3.06 -8.55 -12.59
CA SER A 340 -2.60 -7.29 -12.02
C SER A 340 -3.56 -6.76 -10.96
N THR A 341 -4.86 -6.76 -11.23
CA THR A 341 -5.90 -6.32 -10.29
C THR A 341 -5.98 -7.22 -9.06
N LEU A 342 -5.91 -8.54 -9.25
CA LEU A 342 -5.88 -9.51 -8.16
C LEU A 342 -4.64 -9.35 -7.28
N ASN A 343 -3.49 -8.98 -7.88
CA ASN A 343 -2.28 -8.70 -7.13
C ASN A 343 -2.42 -7.46 -6.24
N GLN A 344 -3.11 -6.42 -6.69
CA GLN A 344 -3.46 -5.28 -5.85
C GLN A 344 -4.39 -5.69 -4.69
N GLY A 345 -5.36 -6.56 -4.95
CA GLY A 345 -6.18 -7.19 -3.91
C GLY A 345 -5.34 -7.99 -2.92
N ALA A 346 -4.36 -8.76 -3.40
CA ALA A 346 -3.44 -9.53 -2.57
C ALA A 346 -2.55 -8.64 -1.68
N PHE A 347 -2.02 -7.52 -2.20
CA PHE A 347 -1.31 -6.55 -1.38
C PHE A 347 -2.22 -5.99 -0.28
N ASN A 348 -3.46 -5.63 -0.61
CA ASN A 348 -4.41 -5.11 0.38
C ASN A 348 -4.85 -6.18 1.39
N LEU A 349 -5.02 -7.44 0.98
CA LEU A 349 -5.23 -8.55 1.92
C LEU A 349 -4.04 -8.70 2.87
N GLY A 350 -2.81 -8.52 2.37
CA GLY A 350 -1.60 -8.47 3.17
C GLY A 350 -1.60 -7.29 4.14
N ASN A 351 -1.98 -6.08 3.69
CA ASN A 351 -2.13 -4.91 4.56
C ASN A 351 -3.08 -5.22 5.73
N ALA A 352 -4.25 -5.79 5.41
CA ALA A 352 -5.26 -6.15 6.40
C ALA A 352 -4.74 -7.18 7.41
N THR A 353 -4.16 -8.28 6.92
CA THR A 353 -3.67 -9.37 7.76
C THR A 353 -2.46 -8.96 8.58
N GLY A 354 -1.55 -8.16 8.04
CA GLY A 354 -0.40 -7.62 8.77
C GLY A 354 -0.83 -6.71 9.92
N ALA A 355 -1.71 -5.75 9.65
CA ALA A 355 -2.27 -4.87 10.67
C ALA A 355 -3.01 -5.67 11.77
N TRP A 356 -3.76 -6.70 11.37
CA TRP A 356 -4.47 -7.57 12.28
C TRP A 356 -3.52 -8.40 13.17
N PHE A 357 -2.46 -9.01 12.60
CA PHE A 357 -1.47 -9.77 13.37
C PHE A 357 -0.74 -8.88 14.38
N GLY A 358 -0.35 -7.66 13.98
CA GLY A 358 0.24 -6.69 14.90
C GLY A 358 -0.71 -6.32 16.02
N GLY A 359 -1.99 -6.05 15.69
CA GLY A 359 -3.03 -5.75 16.67
C GLY A 359 -3.31 -6.89 17.64
N MET A 360 -3.36 -8.13 17.15
CA MET A 360 -3.52 -9.33 17.99
C MET A 360 -2.35 -9.48 18.97
N ALA A 361 -1.12 -9.32 18.50
CA ALA A 361 0.06 -9.42 19.36
C ALA A 361 0.01 -8.39 20.50
N ILE A 362 -0.26 -7.12 20.19
CA ILE A 362 -0.39 -6.06 21.20
C ILE A 362 -1.57 -6.35 22.14
N GLY A 363 -2.73 -6.78 21.59
CA GLY A 363 -3.91 -7.15 22.37
C GLY A 363 -3.69 -8.32 23.32
N ALA A 364 -2.78 -9.24 22.97
CA ALA A 364 -2.33 -10.33 23.82
C ALA A 364 -1.26 -9.91 24.85
N GLY A 365 -0.94 -8.62 24.93
CA GLY A 365 0.06 -8.08 25.88
C GLY A 365 1.49 -8.08 25.36
N ALA A 366 1.73 -8.40 24.09
CA ALA A 366 3.07 -8.32 23.51
C ALA A 366 3.52 -6.85 23.40
N PRO A 367 4.73 -6.51 23.84
CA PRO A 367 5.25 -5.16 23.70
C PRO A 367 5.41 -4.74 22.23
N LEU A 368 5.29 -3.44 21.94
CA LEU A 368 5.41 -2.89 20.58
C LEU A 368 6.71 -3.29 19.85
N PHE A 369 7.79 -3.47 20.58
CA PHE A 369 9.08 -3.87 20.03
C PHE A 369 9.13 -5.32 19.49
N THR A 370 8.09 -6.12 19.71
CA THR A 370 7.98 -7.47 19.16
C THR A 370 7.46 -7.46 17.72
N LEU A 371 6.81 -6.39 17.28
CA LEU A 371 6.19 -6.31 15.96
C LEU A 371 7.17 -6.51 14.79
N PRO A 372 8.41 -5.97 14.81
CA PRO A 372 9.37 -6.25 13.75
C PRO A 372 9.68 -7.73 13.58
N TRP A 373 9.63 -8.54 14.64
CA TRP A 373 9.85 -9.99 14.56
C TRP A 373 8.71 -10.71 13.82
N ILE A 374 7.47 -10.22 13.94
CA ILE A 374 6.34 -10.69 13.12
C ILE A 374 6.62 -10.38 11.65
N GLY A 375 7.10 -9.16 11.36
CA GLY A 375 7.51 -8.75 10.03
C GLY A 375 8.63 -9.63 9.45
N VAL A 376 9.64 -9.96 10.26
CA VAL A 376 10.74 -10.89 9.89
C VAL A 376 10.19 -12.27 9.54
N LEU A 377 9.33 -12.84 10.39
CA LEU A 377 8.72 -14.15 10.14
C LEU A 377 7.95 -14.18 8.82
N LEU A 378 7.11 -13.19 8.57
CA LEU A 378 6.31 -13.08 7.35
C LEU A 378 7.19 -12.88 6.11
N ALA A 379 8.29 -12.11 6.21
CA ALA A 379 9.25 -11.95 5.13
C ALA A 379 10.00 -13.26 4.83
N CYS A 380 10.38 -14.03 5.86
CA CYS A 380 10.95 -15.36 5.69
C CYS A 380 9.99 -16.33 5.00
N CYS A 381 8.69 -16.29 5.37
CA CYS A 381 7.68 -17.10 4.69
C CYS A 381 7.54 -16.69 3.21
N ALA A 382 7.52 -15.39 2.91
CA ALA A 382 7.48 -14.87 1.54
C ALA A 382 8.70 -15.30 0.72
N PHE A 383 9.89 -15.25 1.32
CA PHE A 383 11.14 -15.74 0.73
C PHE A 383 11.05 -17.25 0.41
N GLY A 384 10.62 -18.06 1.38
CA GLY A 384 10.46 -19.53 1.20
C GLY A 384 9.46 -19.86 0.09
N LEU A 385 8.31 -19.17 0.06
CA LEU A 385 7.29 -19.35 -0.99
C LEU A 385 7.83 -18.91 -2.37
N THR A 386 8.68 -17.89 -2.43
CA THR A 386 9.34 -17.44 -3.66
C THR A 386 10.32 -18.52 -4.18
N LEU A 387 11.09 -19.15 -3.30
CA LEU A 387 11.98 -20.28 -3.67
C LEU A 387 11.19 -21.46 -4.18
N LEU A 388 10.08 -21.80 -3.53
CA LEU A 388 9.18 -22.88 -3.93
C LEU A 388 8.60 -22.62 -5.33
N SER A 389 8.06 -21.43 -5.58
CA SER A 389 7.56 -21.00 -6.90
C SER A 389 8.64 -21.13 -7.99
N ALA A 390 9.86 -20.70 -7.67
CA ALA A 390 10.99 -20.81 -8.58
C ALA A 390 11.35 -22.26 -8.92
N SER A 391 11.32 -23.15 -7.91
CA SER A 391 11.65 -24.56 -8.09
C SER A 391 10.61 -25.29 -8.96
N MET A 392 9.33 -25.01 -8.73
CA MET A 392 8.23 -25.56 -9.54
C MET A 392 8.33 -25.11 -11.00
N ALA A 393 8.57 -23.82 -11.24
CA ALA A 393 8.73 -23.30 -12.60
C ALA A 393 9.92 -23.91 -13.36
N ARG A 394 10.97 -24.33 -12.64
CA ARG A 394 12.10 -25.06 -13.26
C ARG A 394 11.72 -26.50 -13.61
N ARG A 395 10.92 -27.17 -12.78
CA ARG A 395 10.43 -28.53 -13.03
C ARG A 395 9.52 -28.59 -14.24
N ASP A 396 8.58 -27.66 -14.34
CA ASP A 396 7.64 -27.55 -15.48
C ASP A 396 8.39 -27.39 -16.81
N ARG A 397 9.44 -26.54 -16.83
CA ARG A 397 10.29 -26.38 -18.02
C ARG A 397 11.07 -27.65 -18.40
N ARG A 398 11.55 -28.43 -17.43
CA ARG A 398 12.28 -29.69 -17.68
C ARG A 398 11.34 -30.80 -18.13
N GLY A 399 10.15 -30.90 -17.56
CA GLY A 399 9.12 -31.88 -17.95
C GLY A 399 8.60 -31.64 -19.38
N GLY A 400 8.40 -30.38 -19.77
CA GLY A 400 7.99 -29.99 -21.13
C GLY A 400 9.04 -30.29 -22.21
N LEU A 401 10.34 -30.19 -21.88
CA LEU A 401 11.43 -30.56 -22.80
C LEU A 401 11.61 -32.07 -22.96
N GLY A 402 11.18 -32.86 -21.95
CA GLY A 402 11.22 -34.35 -22.04
C GLY A 402 10.05 -34.97 -22.80
N GLN A 403 8.99 -34.20 -23.10
CA GLN A 403 7.83 -34.66 -23.91
C GLN A 403 7.95 -34.23 -25.39
N ALA A 404 8.90 -33.38 -25.73
CA ALA A 404 9.18 -32.90 -27.09
C ALA A 404 10.39 -33.56 -27.77
N ALA A 405 11.05 -34.50 -27.08
CA ALA A 405 12.12 -35.36 -27.58
C ALA A 405 11.62 -36.80 -27.71
#